data_84270418be20f2380b10f77b0f3d2e0a
#
_entry.id   84270418be20f2380b10f77b0f3d2e0a
#
_cell.length_a   1.000
_cell.length_b   1.000
_cell.length_c   1.000
_cell.angle_alpha   90.00
_cell.angle_beta   90.00
_cell.angle_gamma   90.00
#
_symmetry.space_group_name_H-M   'P 1'
#
loop_
_entity.id
_entity.type
_entity.pdbx_description
1 polymer ?
#
loop_
_entity_poly.entity_id
_entity_poly.type
_entity_poly.pdbx_seq_one_letter_code
_entity_poly.pdbx_strand_id
1 'polypeptide(L)'
;MQELIKYGKKIVGAGLAHSHFGNVSKRVGDQMLISTTGSMLDELEGQIVTVPIDPATPDELDVIASTEVNVHRAIYRKTSALAILHGHSKYAVVMSMLCKLGEQIVPEDSESKYFLH
;
A
#
# COMPACT_ATOMS: atom_id res chain seq x y z
N MET A 1 -7.70 9.51 8.95
CA MET A 1 -6.54 9.11 9.75
C MET A 1 -6.82 7.89 10.65
N GLN A 2 -7.90 7.92 11.41
CA GLN A 2 -8.27 6.78 12.26
C GLN A 2 -8.54 5.49 11.48
N GLU A 3 -9.11 5.61 10.29
CA GLU A 3 -9.35 4.45 9.42
C GLU A 3 -8.03 3.76 9.00
N LEU A 4 -7.02 4.53 8.64
CA LEU A 4 -5.72 3.97 8.27
C LEU A 4 -5.07 3.24 9.45
N ILE A 5 -5.14 3.81 10.63
CA ILE A 5 -4.62 3.19 11.86
C ILE A 5 -5.34 1.87 12.12
N LYS A 6 -6.67 1.87 12.04
CA LYS A 6 -7.50 0.69 12.26
C LYS A 6 -7.20 -0.43 11.27
N TYR A 7 -7.15 -0.12 9.98
CA TYR A 7 -6.95 -1.14 8.95
C TYR A 7 -5.51 -1.62 8.87
N GLY A 8 -4.53 -0.76 9.20
CA GLY A 8 -3.16 -1.20 9.35
C GLY A 8 -3.02 -2.30 10.41
N LYS A 9 -3.65 -2.11 11.56
CA LYS A 9 -3.69 -3.13 12.61
C LYS A 9 -4.38 -4.42 12.15
N LYS A 10 -5.49 -4.29 11.43
CA LYS A 10 -6.27 -5.45 10.97
C LYS A 10 -5.49 -6.28 9.95
N ILE A 11 -4.82 -5.65 9.00
CA ILE A 11 -4.10 -6.39 7.96
C ILE A 11 -2.91 -7.15 8.53
N VAL A 12 -2.19 -6.56 9.46
CA VAL A 12 -1.08 -7.24 10.16
C VAL A 12 -1.61 -8.36 11.04
N GLY A 13 -2.66 -8.08 11.80
CA GLY A 13 -3.28 -9.09 12.69
C GLY A 13 -3.86 -10.28 11.93
N ALA A 14 -4.32 -10.09 10.70
CA ALA A 14 -4.82 -11.17 9.85
C ALA A 14 -3.70 -11.92 9.10
N GLY A 15 -2.44 -11.53 9.27
CA GLY A 15 -1.31 -12.17 8.59
C GLY A 15 -1.19 -11.85 7.11
N LEU A 16 -1.90 -10.82 6.63
CA LEU A 16 -1.91 -10.44 5.20
C LEU A 16 -0.73 -9.53 4.84
N ALA A 17 -0.09 -8.92 5.82
CA ALA A 17 1.11 -8.13 5.62
C ALA A 17 2.00 -8.22 6.86
N HIS A 18 3.30 -8.09 6.65
CA HIS A 18 4.26 -7.93 7.74
C HIS A 18 4.27 -6.46 8.18
N SER A 19 4.41 -6.17 9.46
CA SER A 19 4.30 -4.80 9.99
C SER A 19 5.29 -3.82 9.36
N HIS A 20 6.49 -4.26 9.00
CA HIS A 20 7.52 -3.43 8.37
C HIS A 20 7.44 -3.37 6.85
N PHE A 21 6.68 -4.24 6.21
CA PHE A 21 6.63 -4.36 4.75
C PHE A 21 5.25 -4.04 4.24
N GLY A 22 5.08 -2.81 3.85
CA GLY A 22 3.84 -2.35 3.28
C GLY A 22 3.62 -0.89 3.56
N ASN A 23 2.57 -0.35 2.99
CA ASN A 23 2.20 1.04 3.16
C ASN A 23 0.71 1.21 2.89
N VAL A 24 0.14 2.24 3.44
CA VAL A 24 -1.29 2.53 3.30
C VAL A 24 -1.47 4.01 3.00
N SER A 25 -2.51 4.32 2.23
CA SER A 25 -2.91 5.69 2.00
C SER A 25 -4.41 5.80 1.84
N LYS A 26 -4.93 7.02 2.00
CA LYS A 26 -6.32 7.37 1.78
C LYS A 26 -6.38 8.69 1.04
N ARG A 27 -7.20 8.74 -0.01
CA ARG A 27 -7.45 9.99 -0.75
C ARG A 27 -8.41 10.89 0.01
N VAL A 28 -8.07 12.16 0.12
CA VAL A 28 -8.93 13.21 0.67
C VAL A 28 -8.88 14.40 -0.30
N GLY A 29 -9.86 14.47 -1.21
CA GLY A 29 -9.87 15.48 -2.27
C GLY A 29 -8.67 15.32 -3.22
N ASP A 30 -7.86 16.35 -3.34
CA ASP A 30 -6.65 16.36 -4.16
C ASP A 30 -5.37 16.02 -3.39
N GLN A 31 -5.54 15.60 -2.13
CA GLN A 31 -4.44 15.17 -1.26
C GLN A 31 -4.60 13.70 -0.87
N MET A 32 -3.57 13.15 -0.30
CA MET A 32 -3.64 11.82 0.31
C MET A 32 -2.96 11.81 1.68
N LEU A 33 -3.52 11.04 2.58
CA LEU A 33 -2.88 10.65 3.84
C LEU A 33 -2.09 9.39 3.55
N ILE A 34 -0.81 9.36 3.86
CA ILE A 34 0.04 8.21 3.58
C ILE A 34 0.95 7.91 4.77
N SER A 35 1.19 6.62 5.01
CA SER A 35 2.13 6.19 6.04
C SER A 35 3.55 6.68 5.75
N THR A 36 4.31 6.98 6.79
CA THR A 36 5.71 7.40 6.67
C THR A 36 6.62 6.23 6.33
N THR A 37 7.76 6.54 5.71
CA THR A 37 8.75 5.52 5.37
C THR A 37 9.24 4.79 6.63
N GLY A 38 9.33 3.47 6.56
CA GLY A 38 9.79 2.65 7.67
C GLY A 38 8.80 2.52 8.83
N SER A 39 7.59 3.06 8.72
CA SER A 39 6.58 2.92 9.79
C SER A 39 6.03 1.49 9.81
N MET A 40 5.61 1.08 11.00
CA MET A 40 4.93 -0.21 11.18
C MET A 40 3.44 -0.06 10.90
N LEU A 41 2.88 -0.94 10.06
CA LEU A 41 1.46 -0.86 9.68
C LEU A 41 0.50 -1.02 10.86
N ASP A 42 0.90 -1.71 11.90
CA ASP A 42 0.11 -1.88 13.13
C ASP A 42 0.39 -0.82 14.19
N GLU A 43 1.28 0.13 13.92
CA GLU A 43 1.66 1.22 14.82
C GLU A 43 1.70 2.56 14.09
N LEU A 44 0.63 2.87 13.36
CA LEU A 44 0.58 4.07 12.50
C LEU A 44 0.25 5.37 13.23
N GLU A 45 -0.05 5.34 14.51
CA GLU A 45 -0.34 6.54 15.27
C GLU A 45 0.85 7.50 15.24
N GLY A 46 0.63 8.73 14.77
CA GLY A 46 1.70 9.69 14.57
C GLY A 46 2.63 9.39 13.37
N GLN A 47 2.33 8.39 12.58
CA GLN A 47 3.17 7.96 11.44
C GLN A 47 2.44 8.11 10.10
N ILE A 48 1.59 9.12 9.99
CA ILE A 48 0.83 9.43 8.78
C ILE A 48 1.06 10.89 8.43
N VAL A 49 1.36 11.16 7.17
CA VAL A 49 1.54 12.53 6.65
C VAL A 49 0.56 12.79 5.52
N THR A 50 0.25 14.06 5.30
CA THR A 50 -0.61 14.51 4.20
C THR A 50 0.26 15.10 3.11
N VAL A 51 0.12 14.59 1.89
CA VAL A 51 0.86 15.09 0.73
C VAL A 51 -0.12 15.28 -0.45
N PRO A 52 0.18 16.22 -1.37
CA PRO A 52 -0.65 16.37 -2.56
C PRO A 52 -0.49 15.16 -3.49
N ILE A 53 -1.58 14.82 -4.21
CA ILE A 53 -1.54 13.77 -5.22
C ILE A 53 -0.80 14.24 -6.46
N ASP A 54 -0.98 15.51 -6.83
CA ASP A 54 -0.39 16.13 -8.01
C ASP A 54 0.42 17.38 -7.63
N PRO A 55 1.58 17.23 -6.97
CA PRO A 55 2.39 18.38 -6.62
C PRO A 55 3.00 19.02 -7.88
N ALA A 56 2.96 20.37 -7.96
CA ALA A 56 3.61 21.11 -9.03
C ALA A 56 5.13 21.03 -8.91
N THR A 57 5.64 20.89 -7.69
CA THR A 57 7.05 20.70 -7.36
C THR A 57 7.16 19.59 -6.32
N PRO A 58 8.33 18.95 -6.16
CA PRO A 58 8.50 17.96 -5.09
C PRO A 58 8.07 18.52 -3.73
N ASP A 59 7.24 17.77 -3.02
CA ASP A 59 6.74 18.17 -1.71
C ASP A 59 7.80 17.90 -0.63
N GLU A 60 7.92 18.81 0.33
CA GLU A 60 8.87 18.66 1.43
C GLU A 60 8.64 17.39 2.25
N LEU A 61 7.37 16.98 2.38
CA LEU A 61 7.00 15.80 3.14
C LEU A 61 7.30 14.49 2.39
N ASP A 62 7.65 14.55 1.11
CA ASP A 62 8.03 13.35 0.35
C ASP A 62 9.24 12.64 0.96
N VAL A 63 10.10 13.37 1.66
CA VAL A 63 11.27 12.79 2.35
C VAL A 63 10.86 11.83 3.46
N ILE A 64 9.76 12.12 4.15
CA ILE A 64 9.28 11.30 5.27
C ILE A 64 8.11 10.40 4.90
N ALA A 65 7.44 10.67 3.78
CA ALA A 65 6.40 9.77 3.26
C ALA A 65 7.00 8.43 2.85
N SER A 66 6.14 7.42 2.72
CA SER A 66 6.57 6.11 2.20
C SER A 66 7.39 6.26 0.92
N THR A 67 8.42 5.44 0.76
CA THR A 67 9.21 5.41 -0.48
C THR A 67 8.37 5.09 -1.72
N GLU A 68 7.17 4.55 -1.54
CA GLU A 68 6.23 4.26 -2.61
C GLU A 68 5.19 5.37 -2.85
N VAL A 69 5.42 6.57 -2.32
CA VAL A 69 4.52 7.71 -2.46
C VAL A 69 4.13 7.97 -3.93
N ASN A 70 5.07 7.85 -4.85
CA ASN A 70 4.81 8.07 -6.28
C ASN A 70 3.99 6.95 -6.92
N VAL A 71 4.09 5.73 -6.41
CA VAL A 71 3.22 4.62 -6.83
C VAL A 71 1.77 4.91 -6.42
N HIS A 72 1.56 5.32 -5.18
CA HIS A 72 0.24 5.72 -4.70
C HIS A 72 -0.34 6.88 -5.49
N ARG A 73 0.47 7.90 -5.80
CA ARG A 73 0.06 9.03 -6.65
C ARG A 73 -0.39 8.56 -8.03
N ALA A 74 0.38 7.67 -8.66
CA ALA A 74 0.04 7.14 -9.98
C ALA A 74 -1.29 6.39 -9.98
N ILE A 75 -1.55 5.59 -8.95
CA ILE A 75 -2.80 4.85 -8.81
C ILE A 75 -3.97 5.82 -8.66
N TYR A 76 -3.85 6.83 -7.79
CA TYR A 76 -4.93 7.81 -7.59
C TYR A 76 -5.20 8.66 -8.83
N ARG A 77 -4.20 8.94 -9.66
CA ARG A 77 -4.38 9.67 -10.92
C ARG A 77 -5.11 8.85 -11.97
N LYS A 78 -4.86 7.55 -12.01
CA LYS A 78 -5.33 6.66 -13.10
C LYS A 78 -6.60 5.89 -12.75
N THR A 79 -7.02 5.90 -11.51
CA THR A 79 -8.17 5.11 -11.05
C THR A 79 -9.08 5.96 -10.16
N SER A 80 -10.26 5.44 -9.87
CA SER A 80 -11.20 6.03 -8.93
C SER A 80 -11.00 5.52 -7.50
N ALA A 81 -9.89 4.86 -7.21
CA ALA A 81 -9.60 4.33 -5.88
C ALA A 81 -9.58 5.46 -4.84
N LEU A 82 -10.13 5.19 -3.68
CA LEU A 82 -10.18 6.13 -2.55
C LEU A 82 -9.20 5.77 -1.44
N ALA A 83 -8.66 4.56 -1.48
CA ALA A 83 -7.67 4.08 -0.53
C ALA A 83 -6.80 3.02 -1.19
N ILE A 84 -5.56 2.91 -0.71
CA ILE A 84 -4.60 1.92 -1.19
C ILE A 84 -3.99 1.24 0.01
N LEU A 85 -3.97 -0.09 -0.05
CA LEU A 85 -3.31 -0.91 0.94
C LEU A 85 -2.31 -1.80 0.20
N HIS A 86 -1.04 -1.57 0.43
CA HIS A 86 0.04 -2.35 -0.14
C HIS A 86 0.69 -3.20 0.93
N GLY A 87 0.72 -4.50 0.71
CA GLY A 87 1.33 -5.44 1.64
C GLY A 87 2.03 -6.57 0.90
N HIS A 88 2.88 -7.28 1.61
CA HIS A 88 3.58 -8.45 1.11
C HIS A 88 3.04 -9.66 1.84
N SER A 89 2.15 -10.41 1.21
CA SER A 89 1.61 -11.64 1.77
C SER A 89 2.74 -12.67 1.92
N LYS A 90 2.84 -13.29 3.08
CA LYS A 90 3.79 -14.35 3.36
C LYS A 90 3.77 -15.45 2.30
N TYR A 91 2.59 -15.90 1.91
CA TYR A 91 2.44 -16.98 0.92
C TYR A 91 2.77 -16.51 -0.49
N ALA A 92 2.44 -15.29 -0.86
CA ALA A 92 2.80 -14.74 -2.16
C ALA A 92 4.32 -14.61 -2.31
N VAL A 93 5.02 -14.20 -1.26
CA VAL A 93 6.49 -14.12 -1.26
C VAL A 93 7.10 -15.52 -1.42
N VAL A 94 6.61 -16.52 -0.67
CA VAL A 94 7.07 -17.90 -0.78
C VAL A 94 6.84 -18.42 -2.20
N MET A 95 5.67 -18.21 -2.78
CA MET A 95 5.37 -18.63 -4.15
C MET A 95 6.29 -17.98 -5.17
N SER A 96 6.60 -16.69 -5.02
CA SER A 96 7.51 -16.01 -5.93
C SER A 96 8.94 -16.58 -5.88
N MET A 97 9.39 -17.05 -4.71
CA MET A 97 10.69 -17.69 -4.54
C MET A 97 10.74 -19.11 -5.12
N LEU A 98 9.60 -19.80 -5.18
CA LEU A 98 9.49 -21.16 -5.72
C LEU A 98 9.27 -21.20 -7.23
N CYS A 99 8.80 -20.11 -7.82
CA CYS A 99 8.61 -20.03 -9.27
C CYS A 99 9.93 -19.86 -10.00
N LYS A 100 10.05 -20.50 -11.15
CA LYS A 100 11.16 -20.27 -12.06
C LYS A 100 10.95 -18.94 -12.78
N LEU A 101 12.05 -18.31 -13.19
CA LEU A 101 11.99 -17.08 -13.96
C LEU A 101 11.12 -17.25 -15.21
N GLY A 102 10.13 -16.37 -15.37
CA GLY A 102 9.20 -16.40 -16.50
C GLY A 102 7.94 -17.23 -16.28
N GLU A 103 7.83 -17.97 -15.17
CA GLU A 103 6.59 -18.69 -14.84
C GLU A 103 5.53 -17.70 -14.34
N GLN A 104 4.28 -18.02 -14.66
CA GLN A 104 3.13 -17.28 -14.16
C GLN A 104 2.54 -17.99 -12.95
N ILE A 105 2.10 -17.19 -11.97
CA ILE A 105 1.30 -17.69 -10.85
C ILE A 105 -0.16 -17.47 -11.23
N VAL A 106 -0.91 -18.56 -11.41
CA VAL A 106 -2.34 -18.50 -11.75
C VAL A 106 -3.13 -18.94 -10.53
N PRO A 107 -3.88 -18.01 -9.89
CA PRO A 107 -4.76 -18.39 -8.79
C PRO A 107 -5.85 -19.34 -9.24
N GLU A 108 -6.22 -20.30 -8.39
CA GLU A 108 -7.24 -21.29 -8.70
C GLU A 108 -8.66 -20.85 -8.32
N ASP A 109 -8.79 -19.85 -7.45
CA ASP A 109 -10.09 -19.33 -7.07
C ASP A 109 -10.67 -18.40 -8.14
N SER A 110 -11.99 -18.36 -8.24
CA SER A 110 -12.67 -17.60 -9.29
C SER A 110 -12.52 -16.07 -9.15
N GLU A 111 -12.44 -15.57 -7.93
CA GLU A 111 -12.28 -14.13 -7.69
C GLU A 111 -10.90 -13.65 -8.12
N SER A 112 -9.85 -14.35 -7.74
CA SER A 112 -8.50 -14.01 -8.14
C SER A 112 -8.32 -14.09 -9.66
N LYS A 113 -8.89 -15.10 -10.31
CA LYS A 113 -8.87 -15.22 -11.78
C LYS A 113 -9.58 -14.05 -12.46
N TYR A 114 -10.64 -13.54 -11.86
CA TYR A 114 -11.39 -12.41 -12.41
C TYR A 114 -10.62 -11.10 -12.30
N PHE A 115 -9.97 -10.83 -11.18
CA PHE A 115 -9.35 -9.54 -10.87
C PHE A 115 -7.87 -9.43 -11.24
N LEU A 116 -7.17 -10.52 -11.52
CA LEU A 116 -5.73 -10.52 -11.81
C LEU A 116 -5.39 -10.61 -13.31
N HIS A 117 -6.33 -10.34 -14.16
CA HIS A 117 -6.11 -10.28 -15.61
C HIS A 117 -5.45 -8.99 -16.05
#